data_557725d9cae301ac332e7f5304914c80
#
_entry.id   557725d9cae301ac332e7f5304914c80
#
_cell.length_a   1.000
_cell.length_b   1.000
_cell.length_c   1.000
_cell.angle_alpha   90.00
_cell.angle_beta   90.00
_cell.angle_gamma   90.00
#
_symmetry.space_group_name_H-M   'P 1'
#
loop_
_entity.id
_entity.type
_entity.pdbx_description
1 polymer ?
#
loop_
_entity_poly.entity_id
_entity_poly.type
_entity_poly.pdbx_seq_one_letter_code
_entity_poly.pdbx_strand_id
1 'polypeptide(L)'
;MMIDKRLIGTVGESKRYIAGNVLAQWCALAANIVIMADISLLLERLYHRQTDSGLFLGSVICLAALIVRFVCSITASRMSFLAAKTVKKKLRGMIYRKLLELGASYREKVKTSEVVQVAVEGVDQLETYFGSYLPQFFYAMLAPLTLFAVLAFVNLPAAAVLLICVPLIPVSIAAVQTWA
;
A
#
# COMPACT_ATOMS: atom_id res chain seq x y z
N MET A 1 1.03 7.01 17.08
CA MET A 1 1.11 7.97 15.95
C MET A 1 -0.31 8.23 15.47
N MET A 2 -0.90 9.36 15.84
CA MET A 2 -2.28 9.69 15.48
C MET A 2 -2.30 10.25 14.05
N ILE A 3 -3.13 9.66 13.20
CA ILE A 3 -3.42 10.18 11.85
C ILE A 3 -4.03 11.56 12.03
N ASP A 4 -3.30 12.61 11.69
CA ASP A 4 -3.77 13.99 11.86
C ASP A 4 -4.84 14.29 10.80
N LYS A 5 -6.11 14.27 11.25
CA LYS A 5 -7.29 14.53 10.40
C LYS A 5 -7.23 15.87 9.68
N ARG A 6 -6.50 16.86 10.24
CA ARG A 6 -6.29 18.17 9.61
C ARG A 6 -5.42 18.08 8.37
N LEU A 7 -4.32 17.29 8.40
CA LEU A 7 -3.45 17.05 7.24
C LEU A 7 -4.20 16.35 6.10
N ILE A 8 -5.00 15.32 6.42
CA ILE A 8 -5.80 14.59 5.43
C ILE A 8 -6.88 15.48 4.79
N GLY A 9 -7.49 16.40 5.56
CA GLY A 9 -8.47 17.36 5.05
C GLY A 9 -7.87 18.37 4.07
N THR A 10 -6.64 18.80 4.33
CA THR A 10 -5.95 19.81 3.52
C THR A 10 -5.49 19.26 2.16
N VAL A 11 -5.28 17.95 2.03
CA VAL A 11 -4.78 17.29 0.81
C VAL A 11 -5.86 16.41 0.16
N GLY A 12 -7.08 16.94 0.03
CA GLY A 12 -8.27 16.20 -0.46
C GLY A 12 -8.09 15.50 -1.82
N GLU A 13 -7.33 16.08 -2.74
CA GLU A 13 -7.05 15.48 -4.06
C GLU A 13 -6.19 14.21 -3.96
N SER A 14 -5.28 14.13 -2.98
CA SER A 14 -4.44 12.95 -2.77
C SER A 14 -5.25 11.72 -2.35
N LYS A 15 -6.42 11.88 -1.74
CA LYS A 15 -7.28 10.77 -1.31
C LYS A 15 -7.69 9.87 -2.49
N ARG A 16 -7.96 10.46 -3.64
CA ARG A 16 -8.34 9.71 -4.86
C ARG A 16 -7.19 8.82 -5.34
N TYR A 17 -5.97 9.34 -5.31
CA TYR A 17 -4.77 8.59 -5.70
C TYR A 17 -4.43 7.49 -4.68
N ILE A 18 -4.60 7.77 -3.39
CA ILE A 18 -4.41 6.77 -2.32
C ILE A 18 -5.43 5.64 -2.47
N ALA A 19 -6.71 5.97 -2.65
CA ALA A 19 -7.75 4.97 -2.87
C ALA A 19 -7.51 4.15 -4.13
N GLY A 20 -7.10 4.79 -5.24
CA GLY A 20 -6.73 4.10 -6.48
C GLY A 20 -5.54 3.16 -6.29
N ASN A 21 -4.53 3.56 -5.51
CA ASN A 21 -3.40 2.70 -5.16
C ASN A 21 -3.86 1.46 -4.37
N VAL A 22 -4.67 1.65 -3.32
CA VAL A 22 -5.19 0.54 -2.49
C VAL A 22 -6.02 -0.43 -3.32
N LEU A 23 -6.89 0.09 -4.19
CA LEU A 23 -7.69 -0.75 -5.10
C LEU A 23 -6.82 -1.53 -6.08
N ALA A 24 -5.80 -0.89 -6.68
CA ALA A 24 -4.88 -1.57 -7.58
C ALA A 24 -4.08 -2.67 -6.87
N GLN A 25 -3.61 -2.42 -5.65
CA GLN A 25 -2.95 -3.44 -4.84
C GLN A 25 -3.90 -4.59 -4.46
N TRP A 26 -5.15 -4.28 -4.17
CA TRP A 26 -6.15 -5.29 -3.86
C TRP A 26 -6.51 -6.16 -5.08
N CYS A 27 -6.62 -5.57 -6.28
CA CYS A 27 -6.75 -6.32 -7.52
C CYS A 27 -5.52 -7.20 -7.80
N ALA A 28 -4.31 -6.71 -7.51
CA ALA A 28 -3.09 -7.50 -7.62
C ALA A 28 -3.08 -8.68 -6.63
N LEU A 29 -3.62 -8.49 -5.41
CA LEU A 29 -3.80 -9.56 -4.44
C LEU A 29 -4.79 -10.64 -4.96
N ALA A 30 -5.94 -10.22 -5.50
CA ALA A 30 -6.90 -11.14 -6.09
C ALA A 30 -6.29 -11.97 -7.24
N ALA A 31 -5.54 -11.32 -8.13
CA ALA A 31 -4.79 -12.01 -9.19
C ALA A 31 -3.78 -13.01 -8.61
N ASN A 32 -3.10 -12.68 -7.52
CA ASN A 32 -2.17 -13.60 -6.85
C ASN A 32 -2.88 -14.82 -6.25
N ILE A 33 -4.07 -14.64 -5.68
CA ILE A 33 -4.90 -15.75 -5.18
C ILE A 33 -5.27 -16.70 -6.33
N VAL A 34 -5.69 -16.15 -7.48
CA VAL A 34 -6.01 -16.94 -8.68
C VAL A 34 -4.79 -17.74 -9.15
N ILE A 35 -3.61 -17.12 -9.20
CA ILE A 35 -2.36 -17.80 -9.58
C ILE A 35 -2.07 -18.99 -8.64
N MET A 36 -2.17 -18.79 -7.33
CA MET A 36 -1.89 -19.84 -6.35
C MET A 36 -2.92 -20.98 -6.44
N ALA A 37 -4.19 -20.67 -6.64
CA ALA A 37 -5.25 -21.68 -6.84
C ALA A 37 -5.03 -22.48 -8.13
N ASP A 38 -4.68 -21.80 -9.23
CA ASP A 38 -4.43 -22.45 -10.51
C ASP A 38 -3.19 -23.36 -10.47
N ILE A 39 -2.10 -22.91 -9.84
CA ILE A 39 -0.89 -23.73 -9.61
C ILE A 39 -1.25 -24.98 -8.80
N SER A 40 -2.07 -24.85 -7.75
CA SER A 40 -2.49 -25.99 -6.94
C SER A 40 -3.27 -27.01 -7.77
N LEU A 41 -4.21 -26.54 -8.59
CA LEU A 41 -4.98 -27.40 -9.50
C LEU A 41 -4.12 -28.06 -10.59
N LEU A 42 -3.15 -27.34 -11.13
CA LEU A 42 -2.20 -27.87 -12.11
C LEU A 42 -1.33 -28.99 -11.51
N LEU A 43 -0.85 -28.80 -10.27
CA LEU A 43 -0.08 -29.83 -9.56
C LEU A 43 -0.92 -31.08 -9.29
N GLU A 44 -2.17 -30.93 -8.88
CA GLU A 44 -3.10 -32.03 -8.67
C GLU A 44 -3.31 -32.83 -9.97
N ARG A 45 -3.57 -32.16 -11.08
CA ARG A 45 -3.74 -32.81 -12.40
C ARG A 45 -2.49 -33.54 -12.86
N LEU A 46 -1.31 -32.94 -12.67
CA LEU A 46 -0.03 -33.58 -12.97
C LEU A 46 0.19 -34.84 -12.13
N TYR A 47 -0.14 -34.79 -10.84
CA TYR A 47 -0.05 -35.95 -9.96
C TYR A 47 -0.93 -37.12 -10.41
N HIS A 48 -2.13 -36.81 -10.88
CA HIS A 48 -3.08 -37.81 -11.42
C HIS A 48 -2.79 -38.23 -12.88
N ARG A 49 -1.66 -37.78 -13.48
CA ARG A 49 -1.26 -38.06 -14.87
C ARG A 49 -2.35 -37.75 -15.91
N GLN A 50 -3.24 -36.83 -15.64
CA GLN A 50 -4.18 -36.32 -16.60
C GLN A 50 -3.53 -35.32 -17.53
N THR A 51 -3.08 -35.78 -18.71
CA THR A 51 -2.38 -34.96 -19.73
C THR A 51 -3.39 -34.41 -20.73
N ASP A 52 -4.50 -33.82 -20.28
CA ASP A 52 -5.57 -33.32 -21.13
C ASP A 52 -5.43 -31.80 -21.41
N SER A 53 -6.26 -31.30 -22.32
CA SER A 53 -6.41 -29.88 -22.67
C SER A 53 -6.53 -28.93 -21.46
N GLY A 54 -6.83 -29.44 -20.29
CA GLY A 54 -6.89 -28.69 -19.04
C GLY A 54 -5.55 -28.11 -18.55
N LEU A 55 -4.40 -28.73 -18.89
CA LEU A 55 -3.07 -28.19 -18.58
C LEU A 55 -2.77 -26.95 -19.41
N PHE A 56 -3.15 -26.96 -20.70
CA PHE A 56 -2.99 -25.79 -21.56
C PHE A 56 -3.88 -24.64 -21.09
N LEU A 57 -5.12 -24.90 -20.76
CA LEU A 57 -6.04 -23.88 -20.26
C LEU A 57 -5.55 -23.25 -18.92
N GLY A 58 -5.06 -24.05 -17.98
CA GLY A 58 -4.48 -23.56 -16.73
C GLY A 58 -3.25 -22.68 -16.98
N SER A 59 -2.34 -23.08 -17.86
CA SER A 59 -1.18 -22.26 -18.19
C SER A 59 -1.56 -20.89 -18.81
N VAL A 60 -2.61 -20.85 -19.63
CA VAL A 60 -3.13 -19.59 -20.19
C VAL A 60 -3.75 -18.71 -19.09
N ILE A 61 -4.51 -19.28 -18.18
CA ILE A 61 -5.11 -18.54 -17.04
C ILE A 61 -4.01 -17.97 -16.15
N CYS A 62 -2.99 -18.77 -15.82
CA CYS A 62 -1.84 -18.31 -15.04
C CYS A 62 -1.12 -17.14 -15.71
N LEU A 63 -0.86 -17.23 -17.01
CA LEU A 63 -0.23 -16.17 -17.79
C LEU A 63 -1.07 -14.88 -17.80
N ALA A 64 -2.38 -15.01 -18.02
CA ALA A 64 -3.30 -13.88 -17.98
C ALA A 64 -3.33 -13.22 -16.59
N ALA A 65 -3.39 -13.99 -15.51
CA ALA A 65 -3.36 -13.48 -14.16
C ALA A 65 -2.03 -12.78 -13.81
N LEU A 66 -0.90 -13.27 -14.31
CA LEU A 66 0.40 -12.61 -14.20
C LEU A 66 0.42 -11.24 -14.89
N ILE A 67 -0.14 -11.15 -16.09
CA ILE A 67 -0.25 -9.87 -16.82
C ILE A 67 -1.13 -8.88 -16.03
N VAL A 68 -2.28 -9.31 -15.54
CA VAL A 68 -3.17 -8.47 -14.71
C VAL A 68 -2.44 -7.98 -13.47
N ARG A 69 -1.76 -8.88 -12.74
CA ARG A 69 -0.95 -8.52 -11.57
C ARG A 69 0.12 -7.48 -11.89
N PHE A 70 0.82 -7.65 -13.00
CA PHE A 70 1.86 -6.72 -13.44
C PHE A 70 1.29 -5.33 -13.75
N VAL A 71 0.20 -5.25 -14.49
CA VAL A 71 -0.49 -3.99 -14.81
C VAL A 71 -1.00 -3.29 -13.54
N CYS A 72 -1.61 -4.04 -12.63
CA CYS A 72 -2.07 -3.52 -11.34
C CYS A 72 -0.90 -2.99 -10.49
N SER A 73 0.23 -3.67 -10.47
CA SER A 73 1.43 -3.24 -9.74
C SER A 73 2.00 -1.93 -10.29
N ILE A 74 2.09 -1.79 -11.62
CA ILE A 74 2.52 -0.54 -12.25
C ILE A 74 1.53 0.59 -11.95
N THR A 75 0.24 0.31 -12.01
CA THR A 75 -0.82 1.29 -11.71
C THR A 75 -0.74 1.75 -10.27
N ALA A 76 -0.55 0.84 -9.31
CA ALA A 76 -0.35 1.15 -7.89
C ALA A 76 0.86 2.06 -7.69
N SER A 77 2.00 1.76 -8.31
CA SER A 77 3.21 2.57 -8.22
C SER A 77 3.02 3.97 -8.81
N ARG A 78 2.32 4.09 -9.93
CA ARG A 78 1.99 5.40 -10.53
C ARG A 78 1.06 6.22 -9.63
N MET A 79 0.05 5.60 -9.03
CA MET A 79 -0.86 6.28 -8.10
C MET A 79 -0.14 6.73 -6.83
N SER A 80 0.79 5.92 -6.31
CA SER A 80 1.68 6.28 -5.20
C SER A 80 2.49 7.54 -5.51
N PHE A 81 3.14 7.55 -6.67
CA PHE A 81 3.92 8.70 -7.11
C PHE A 81 3.08 9.98 -7.31
N LEU A 82 1.89 9.86 -7.89
CA LEU A 82 0.98 10.98 -8.07
C LEU A 82 0.45 11.52 -6.74
N ALA A 83 0.16 10.65 -5.77
CA ALA A 83 -0.21 11.04 -4.42
C ALA A 83 0.92 11.84 -3.74
N ALA A 84 2.13 11.31 -3.75
CA ALA A 84 3.33 11.95 -3.21
C ALA A 84 3.59 13.34 -3.85
N LYS A 85 3.60 13.39 -5.18
CA LYS A 85 3.80 14.64 -5.95
C LYS A 85 2.77 15.70 -5.61
N THR A 86 1.50 15.32 -5.51
CA THR A 86 0.40 16.26 -5.20
C THR A 86 0.56 16.85 -3.80
N VAL A 87 0.88 16.02 -2.82
CA VAL A 87 1.14 16.43 -1.45
C VAL A 87 2.33 17.39 -1.38
N LYS A 88 3.47 17.00 -1.98
CA LYS A 88 4.69 17.80 -2.03
C LYS A 88 4.44 19.20 -2.61
N LYS A 89 3.78 19.26 -3.78
CA LYS A 89 3.45 20.53 -4.44
C LYS A 89 2.56 21.41 -3.55
N LYS A 90 1.55 20.83 -2.92
CA LYS A 90 0.61 21.58 -2.09
C LYS A 90 1.26 22.10 -0.81
N LEU A 91 2.04 21.27 -0.13
CA LEU A 91 2.74 21.67 1.11
C LEU A 91 3.77 22.77 0.86
N ARG A 92 4.59 22.63 -0.18
CA ARG A 92 5.55 23.68 -0.56
C ARG A 92 4.84 24.99 -0.91
N GLY A 93 3.72 24.93 -1.63
CA GLY A 93 2.91 26.10 -1.92
C GLY A 93 2.32 26.79 -0.68
N MET A 94 1.91 26.00 0.32
CA MET A 94 1.42 26.55 1.60
C MET A 94 2.52 27.21 2.42
N ILE A 95 3.70 26.58 2.50
CA ILE A 95 4.88 27.18 3.16
C ILE A 95 5.24 28.50 2.49
N TYR A 96 5.33 28.51 1.16
CA TYR A 96 5.65 29.73 0.40
C TYR A 96 4.64 30.86 0.65
N ARG A 97 3.35 30.57 0.57
CA ARG A 97 2.30 31.56 0.88
C ARG A 97 2.40 32.09 2.29
N LYS A 98 2.69 31.22 3.26
CA LYS A 98 2.83 31.63 4.66
C LYS A 98 4.05 32.52 4.89
N LEU A 99 5.13 32.27 4.19
CA LEU A 99 6.32 33.14 4.21
C LEU A 99 6.02 34.51 3.61
N LEU A 100 5.26 34.58 2.51
CA LEU A 100 4.83 35.84 1.91
C LEU A 100 3.92 36.66 2.84
N GLU A 101 2.98 35.99 3.53
CA GLU A 101 2.09 36.63 4.52
C GLU A 101 2.87 37.24 5.71
N LEU A 102 3.93 36.57 6.15
CA LEU A 102 4.79 37.08 7.23
C LEU A 102 5.66 38.26 6.81
N GLY A 103 5.92 38.47 5.51
CA GLY A 103 6.66 39.57 4.97
C GLY A 103 8.09 39.65 5.50
N ALA A 104 8.64 40.86 5.61
CA ALA A 104 10.01 41.09 6.09
C ALA A 104 10.23 40.74 7.58
N SER A 105 9.15 40.68 8.37
CA SER A 105 9.22 40.36 9.81
C SER A 105 9.32 38.85 10.10
N TYR A 106 9.38 37.98 9.08
CA TYR A 106 9.52 36.53 9.31
C TYR A 106 10.80 36.19 10.07
N ARG A 107 11.91 36.95 9.86
CA ARG A 107 13.22 36.75 10.50
C ARG A 107 13.19 36.94 12.02
N GLU A 108 12.27 37.76 12.52
CA GLU A 108 12.12 38.01 13.96
C GLU A 108 11.33 36.88 14.63
N LYS A 109 10.49 36.19 13.88
CA LYS A 109 9.56 35.16 14.41
C LYS A 109 10.08 33.73 14.23
N VAL A 110 10.82 33.46 13.14
CA VAL A 110 11.25 32.10 12.80
C VAL A 110 12.67 32.13 12.22
N LYS A 111 13.55 31.25 12.69
CA LYS A 111 14.90 31.12 12.15
C LYS A 111 14.84 30.60 10.71
N THR A 112 15.58 31.21 9.81
CA THR A 112 15.63 30.83 8.38
C THR A 112 16.04 29.36 8.20
N SER A 113 16.94 28.83 9.04
CA SER A 113 17.38 27.44 9.02
C SER A 113 16.21 26.47 9.32
N GLU A 114 15.35 26.79 10.28
CA GLU A 114 14.17 25.97 10.62
C GLU A 114 13.16 25.96 9.48
N VAL A 115 12.95 27.11 8.83
CA VAL A 115 12.05 27.18 7.65
C VAL A 115 12.55 26.31 6.51
N VAL A 116 13.86 26.37 6.22
CA VAL A 116 14.48 25.56 5.17
C VAL A 116 14.39 24.07 5.53
N GLN A 117 14.67 23.70 6.76
CA GLN A 117 14.56 22.32 7.22
C GLN A 117 13.14 21.79 7.07
N VAL A 118 12.12 22.52 7.50
CA VAL A 118 10.71 22.11 7.34
C VAL A 118 10.32 22.06 5.87
N ALA A 119 10.76 22.99 5.05
CA ALA A 119 10.42 23.05 3.62
C ALA A 119 11.07 21.94 2.79
N VAL A 120 12.20 21.41 3.23
CA VAL A 120 12.92 20.32 2.54
C VAL A 120 12.66 18.99 3.24
N GLU A 121 13.20 18.79 4.43
CA GLU A 121 13.13 17.49 5.13
C GLU A 121 11.70 17.15 5.59
N GLY A 122 10.99 18.11 6.19
CA GLY A 122 9.61 17.90 6.67
C GLY A 122 8.64 17.57 5.54
N VAL A 123 8.77 18.24 4.39
CA VAL A 123 7.96 17.98 3.22
C VAL A 123 8.29 16.63 2.61
N ASP A 124 9.56 16.22 2.55
CA ASP A 124 9.98 14.93 2.00
C ASP A 124 9.54 13.76 2.90
N GLN A 125 9.54 13.94 4.23
CA GLN A 125 8.94 12.95 5.15
C GLN A 125 7.43 12.78 4.92
N LEU A 126 6.70 13.88 4.73
CA LEU A 126 5.27 13.82 4.42
C LEU A 126 4.99 13.25 3.02
N GLU A 127 5.85 13.49 2.04
CA GLU A 127 5.81 12.86 0.73
C GLU A 127 5.84 11.33 0.86
N THR A 128 6.81 10.81 1.62
CA THR A 128 6.95 9.36 1.90
C THR A 128 5.74 8.81 2.66
N TYR A 129 5.23 9.56 3.63
CA TYR A 129 4.06 9.16 4.39
C TYR A 129 2.82 8.98 3.51
N PHE A 130 2.49 9.95 2.67
CA PHE A 130 1.30 9.90 1.81
C PHE A 130 1.49 9.02 0.58
N GLY A 131 2.70 8.94 0.04
CA GLY A 131 3.01 8.15 -1.15
C GLY A 131 3.16 6.67 -0.88
N SER A 132 3.79 6.29 0.22
CA SER A 132 4.15 4.89 0.49
C SER A 132 3.48 4.34 1.74
N TYR A 133 3.62 5.03 2.88
CA TYR A 133 3.16 4.49 4.15
C TYR A 133 1.64 4.34 4.23
N LEU A 134 0.89 5.37 3.88
CA LEU A 134 -0.56 5.37 4.04
C LEU A 134 -1.27 4.34 3.13
N PRO A 135 -0.95 4.23 1.83
CA PRO A 135 -1.49 3.16 0.98
C PRO A 135 -1.13 1.76 1.49
N GLN A 136 0.11 1.57 1.91
CA GLN A 136 0.58 0.28 2.43
C GLN A 136 -0.13 -0.10 3.74
N PHE A 137 -0.42 0.88 4.60
CA PHE A 137 -1.16 0.66 5.83
C PHE A 137 -2.58 0.15 5.56
N PHE A 138 -3.32 0.79 4.64
CA PHE A 138 -4.65 0.33 4.26
C PHE A 138 -4.62 -1.04 3.59
N TYR A 139 -3.64 -1.29 2.73
CA TYR A 139 -3.47 -2.59 2.12
C TYR A 139 -3.18 -3.68 3.16
N ALA A 140 -2.29 -3.42 4.10
CA ALA A 140 -1.93 -4.36 5.18
C ALA A 140 -3.11 -4.71 6.10
N MET A 141 -4.10 -3.84 6.22
CA MET A 141 -5.35 -4.15 6.93
C MET A 141 -6.31 -5.00 6.08
N LEU A 142 -6.43 -4.68 4.79
CA LEU A 142 -7.38 -5.34 3.88
C LEU A 142 -6.91 -6.72 3.42
N ALA A 143 -5.61 -6.89 3.18
CA ALA A 143 -5.06 -8.14 2.63
C ALA A 143 -5.32 -9.37 3.52
N PRO A 144 -5.08 -9.34 4.85
CA PRO A 144 -5.37 -10.49 5.70
C PRO A 144 -6.85 -10.85 5.77
N LEU A 145 -7.72 -9.83 5.77
CA LEU A 145 -9.17 -10.05 5.79
C LEU A 145 -9.66 -10.74 4.52
N THR A 146 -9.14 -10.32 3.36
CA THR A 146 -9.49 -10.96 2.08
C THR A 146 -8.95 -12.37 1.97
N LEU A 147 -7.71 -12.59 2.42
CA LEU A 147 -7.09 -13.92 2.45
C LEU A 147 -7.85 -14.85 3.41
N PHE A 148 -8.22 -14.36 4.59
CA PHE A 148 -9.05 -15.13 5.53
C PHE A 148 -10.39 -15.50 4.89
N ALA A 149 -11.09 -14.55 4.28
CA ALA A 149 -12.37 -14.83 3.63
C ALA A 149 -12.24 -15.91 2.55
N VAL A 150 -11.25 -15.82 1.68
CA VAL A 150 -11.04 -16.82 0.61
C VAL A 150 -10.65 -18.19 1.20
N LEU A 151 -9.71 -18.20 2.15
CA LEU A 151 -9.21 -19.45 2.71
C LEU A 151 -10.24 -20.15 3.60
N ALA A 152 -11.14 -19.42 4.24
CA ALA A 152 -12.22 -19.97 5.05
C ALA A 152 -13.17 -20.85 4.25
N PHE A 153 -13.38 -20.58 2.95
CA PHE A 153 -14.17 -21.42 2.06
C PHE A 153 -13.44 -22.72 1.68
N VAL A 154 -12.12 -22.74 1.72
CA VAL A 154 -11.31 -23.91 1.35
C VAL A 154 -10.99 -24.76 2.58
N ASN A 155 -10.49 -24.12 3.63
CA ASN A 155 -10.06 -24.80 4.86
C ASN A 155 -10.13 -23.85 6.06
N LEU A 156 -11.16 -23.99 6.87
CA LEU A 156 -11.41 -23.14 8.04
C LEU A 156 -10.27 -23.18 9.09
N PRO A 157 -9.69 -24.34 9.47
CA PRO A 157 -8.57 -24.41 10.38
C PRO A 157 -7.33 -23.62 9.88
N ALA A 158 -7.00 -23.75 8.60
CA ALA A 158 -5.88 -23.01 8.02
C ALA A 158 -6.12 -21.50 8.00
N ALA A 159 -7.36 -21.08 7.71
CA ALA A 159 -7.77 -19.68 7.76
C ALA A 159 -7.64 -19.10 9.18
N ALA A 160 -8.04 -19.86 10.20
CA ALA A 160 -7.93 -19.44 11.61
C ALA A 160 -6.47 -19.24 12.03
N VAL A 161 -5.58 -20.16 11.66
CA VAL A 161 -4.13 -20.01 11.93
C VAL A 161 -3.58 -18.76 11.28
N LEU A 162 -3.93 -18.49 10.01
CA LEU A 162 -3.50 -17.29 9.30
C LEU A 162 -3.95 -16.02 10.01
N LEU A 163 -5.21 -15.98 10.46
CA LEU A 163 -5.76 -14.81 11.17
C LEU A 163 -5.04 -14.55 12.50
N ILE A 164 -4.63 -15.60 13.22
CA ILE A 164 -3.87 -15.48 14.47
C ILE A 164 -2.43 -15.02 14.19
N CYS A 165 -1.80 -15.51 13.13
CA CYS A 165 -0.43 -15.16 12.77
C CYS A 165 -0.27 -13.68 12.35
N VAL A 166 -1.30 -13.08 11.74
CA VAL A 166 -1.22 -11.69 11.26
C VAL A 166 -0.94 -10.68 12.38
N PRO A 167 -1.67 -10.66 13.51
CA PRO A 167 -1.34 -9.74 14.61
C PRO A 167 -0.06 -10.15 15.38
N LEU A 168 0.34 -11.42 15.30
CA LEU A 168 1.54 -11.90 15.99
C LEU A 168 2.82 -11.27 15.42
N ILE A 169 2.86 -10.97 14.11
CA ILE A 169 4.03 -10.35 13.46
C ILE A 169 4.35 -8.97 14.05
N PRO A 170 3.44 -7.97 14.10
CA PRO A 170 3.75 -6.68 14.70
C PRO A 170 4.03 -6.78 16.21
N VAL A 171 3.38 -7.71 16.91
CA VAL A 171 3.63 -7.95 18.35
C VAL A 171 5.05 -8.48 18.58
N SER A 172 5.50 -9.44 17.77
CA SER A 172 6.87 -9.99 17.87
C SER A 172 7.93 -8.94 17.55
N ILE A 173 7.69 -8.09 16.54
CA ILE A 173 8.60 -6.98 16.20
C ILE A 173 8.68 -5.98 17.36
N ALA A 174 7.54 -5.59 17.92
CA ALA A 174 7.50 -4.69 19.07
C ALA A 174 8.19 -5.29 20.32
N ALA A 175 8.01 -6.58 20.56
CA ALA A 175 8.69 -7.28 21.66
C ALA A 175 10.21 -7.28 21.48
N VAL A 176 10.71 -7.56 20.29
CA VAL A 176 12.16 -7.53 20.01
C VAL A 176 12.72 -6.11 20.15
N GLN A 177 12.00 -5.08 19.67
CA GLN A 177 12.44 -3.69 19.83
C GLN A 177 12.46 -3.18 21.26
N THR A 178 11.63 -3.75 22.15
CA THR A 178 11.64 -3.40 23.58
C THR A 178 12.70 -4.15 24.38
N TRP A 179 13.22 -5.26 23.84
CA TRP A 179 14.26 -6.08 24.50
C TRP A 179 15.69 -5.73 24.04
N ALA A 180 15.84 -5.04 22.92
CA ALA A 180 17.11 -4.55 22.39
C ALA A 180 17.43 -3.12 22.86
#